data_2bdaab55e08e0a5771c653587ae007e9
#
_entry.id   2bdaab55e08e0a5771c653587ae007e9
#
_cell.length_a   1.000
_cell.length_b   1.000
_cell.length_c   1.000
_cell.angle_alpha   90.00
_cell.angle_beta   90.00
_cell.angle_gamma   90.00
#
_symmetry.space_group_name_H-M   'P 1'
#
loop_
_entity.id
_entity.type
_entity.pdbx_description
1 polymer ?
#
loop_
_entity_poly.entity_id
_entity_poly.type
_entity_poly.pdbx_seq_one_letter_code
_entity_poly.pdbx_strand_id
1 'polypeptide(L)'
;MKKMNKNADPTVVITGVTDLDHAVVSPSSWLQESLSVPREEGYIDVDGTRIHYFRWGDNTKPGIIMLHGFLAHARCFAFIAPYLAADYHVVAYDFSGMGDSGARETYPLAIRVEELLSVAEQTGLNDHEQKPIIVAHSYGGHVGLAAIDEHAEQFSGIIICDLMILRPSVFEEKPELSKLPGQQAGKRQNRIYPNYAAAKQRFVLSPPQAVEQSELFDFMAFHSLKEIGGGWSWKFDPGLFNIELGSDRGYLHTPRKVITVESRKAIIYGQESTLFTDDS
;
A
#
# COMPACT_ATOMS: atom_id res chain seq x y z
N MET A 1 -31.21 7.56 4.36
CA MET A 1 -30.78 6.64 5.41
C MET A 1 -30.39 5.32 4.75
N LYS A 2 -29.12 5.16 4.33
CA LYS A 2 -28.60 3.85 3.90
C LYS A 2 -28.34 3.01 5.15
N LYS A 3 -28.85 1.78 5.16
CA LYS A 3 -28.64 0.84 6.27
C LYS A 3 -27.15 0.54 6.40
N MET A 4 -26.57 0.85 7.55
CA MET A 4 -25.25 0.35 7.93
C MET A 4 -25.22 -1.16 7.75
N ASN A 5 -24.25 -1.64 6.99
CA ASN A 5 -24.02 -3.06 6.77
C ASN A 5 -23.59 -3.70 8.09
N LYS A 6 -24.44 -4.55 8.69
CA LYS A 6 -24.23 -5.18 10.00
C LYS A 6 -23.25 -6.35 9.99
N ASN A 7 -22.53 -6.57 8.88
CA ASN A 7 -21.59 -7.69 8.70
C ASN A 7 -20.11 -7.24 8.65
N ALA A 8 -19.75 -6.09 9.26
CA ALA A 8 -18.35 -5.80 9.47
C ALA A 8 -17.78 -6.84 10.45
N ASP A 9 -16.75 -7.54 10.03
CA ASP A 9 -15.94 -8.40 10.90
C ASP A 9 -15.48 -7.54 12.11
N PRO A 10 -15.52 -8.05 13.32
CA PRO A 10 -15.22 -7.23 14.47
C PRO A 10 -13.82 -6.65 14.36
N THR A 11 -13.71 -5.32 14.50
CA THR A 11 -12.44 -4.62 14.61
C THR A 11 -11.71 -5.13 15.84
N VAL A 12 -10.50 -5.60 15.68
CA VAL A 12 -9.66 -6.08 16.79
C VAL A 12 -8.71 -4.95 17.18
N VAL A 13 -8.74 -4.55 18.45
CA VAL A 13 -7.75 -3.63 19.01
C VAL A 13 -6.52 -4.42 19.42
N ILE A 14 -5.40 -4.18 18.76
CA ILE A 14 -4.12 -4.80 19.06
C ILE A 14 -3.34 -3.87 19.98
N THR A 15 -3.10 -4.33 21.20
CA THR A 15 -2.25 -3.67 22.18
C THR A 15 -1.03 -4.54 22.44
N GLY A 16 0.16 -4.03 22.15
CA GLY A 16 1.42 -4.74 22.41
C GLY A 16 2.17 -5.16 21.14
N VAL A 17 3.33 -5.77 21.34
CA VAL A 17 4.32 -6.08 20.30
C VAL A 17 4.05 -7.44 19.64
N THR A 18 2.82 -7.72 19.24
CA THR A 18 2.45 -9.02 18.66
C THR A 18 3.07 -9.29 17.29
N ASP A 19 3.43 -8.24 16.54
CA ASP A 19 3.99 -8.37 15.19
C ASP A 19 5.48 -8.76 15.18
N LEU A 20 6.18 -8.65 16.32
CA LEU A 20 7.61 -8.92 16.41
C LEU A 20 7.95 -10.37 16.75
N ASP A 21 7.03 -11.13 17.33
CA ASP A 21 7.31 -12.41 18.00
C ASP A 21 8.05 -13.45 17.12
N HIS A 22 8.01 -13.32 15.79
CA HIS A 22 8.73 -14.18 14.86
C HIS A 22 9.40 -13.44 13.71
N ALA A 23 9.15 -12.12 13.57
CA ALA A 23 9.62 -11.34 12.43
C ALA A 23 11.06 -10.87 12.59
N VAL A 24 11.43 -10.44 13.79
CA VAL A 24 12.71 -9.79 14.07
C VAL A 24 13.36 -10.39 15.31
N VAL A 25 14.62 -10.77 15.19
CA VAL A 25 15.43 -11.21 16.33
C VAL A 25 16.12 -9.99 16.93
N SER A 26 15.83 -9.66 18.18
CA SER A 26 16.43 -8.54 18.92
C SER A 26 16.16 -7.18 18.25
N PRO A 27 14.89 -6.74 18.15
CA PRO A 27 14.54 -5.47 17.55
C PRO A 27 15.11 -4.29 18.36
N SER A 28 15.44 -3.18 17.68
CA SER A 28 15.84 -1.94 18.33
C SER A 28 14.72 -1.35 19.18
N SER A 29 15.09 -0.50 20.16
CA SER A 29 14.09 0.10 21.06
C SER A 29 13.06 0.94 20.30
N TRP A 30 13.50 1.71 19.31
CA TRP A 30 12.59 2.55 18.53
C TRP A 30 11.55 1.72 17.73
N LEU A 31 11.94 0.56 17.19
CA LEU A 31 11.01 -0.32 16.48
C LEU A 31 10.01 -0.94 17.46
N GLN A 32 10.49 -1.38 18.64
CA GLN A 32 9.61 -1.90 19.70
C GLN A 32 8.62 -0.82 20.16
N GLU A 33 9.08 0.39 20.42
CA GLU A 33 8.25 1.52 20.82
C GLU A 33 7.17 1.82 19.77
N SER A 34 7.57 1.93 18.50
CA SER A 34 6.63 2.16 17.39
C SER A 34 5.56 1.08 17.32
N LEU A 35 5.95 -0.19 17.31
CA LEU A 35 5.01 -1.30 17.16
C LEU A 35 4.16 -1.55 18.43
N SER A 36 4.56 -0.99 19.58
CA SER A 36 3.77 -1.05 20.81
C SER A 36 2.63 -0.05 20.87
N VAL A 37 2.61 0.96 20.00
CA VAL A 37 1.51 1.93 19.94
C VAL A 37 0.21 1.22 19.58
N PRO A 38 -0.86 1.39 20.39
CA PRO A 38 -2.14 0.75 20.13
C PRO A 38 -2.67 1.09 18.74
N ARG A 39 -3.18 0.09 18.06
CA ARG A 39 -3.85 0.23 16.77
C ARG A 39 -5.09 -0.64 16.71
N GLU A 40 -5.97 -0.29 15.83
CA GLU A 40 -7.07 -1.15 15.43
C GLU A 40 -6.75 -1.81 14.09
N GLU A 41 -7.20 -3.04 13.94
CA GLU A 41 -7.05 -3.84 12.72
C GLU A 41 -8.42 -4.41 12.37
N GLY A 42 -8.79 -4.38 11.10
CA GLY A 42 -10.09 -4.84 10.68
C GLY A 42 -10.21 -5.01 9.17
N TYR A 43 -11.42 -5.31 8.76
CA TYR A 43 -11.78 -5.49 7.34
C TYR A 43 -13.03 -4.69 7.00
N ILE A 44 -13.07 -4.16 5.79
CA ILE A 44 -14.27 -3.60 5.18
C ILE A 44 -14.59 -4.38 3.90
N ASP A 45 -15.85 -4.41 3.51
CA ASP A 45 -16.25 -4.95 2.21
C ASP A 45 -16.29 -3.83 1.17
N VAL A 46 -15.60 -4.05 0.06
CA VAL A 46 -15.63 -3.17 -1.10
C VAL A 46 -15.94 -4.02 -2.31
N ASP A 47 -17.13 -3.88 -2.84
CA ASP A 47 -17.62 -4.63 -4.00
C ASP A 47 -17.36 -6.16 -3.89
N GLY A 48 -17.80 -6.73 -2.74
CA GLY A 48 -17.69 -8.15 -2.44
C GLY A 48 -16.28 -8.64 -2.09
N THR A 49 -15.32 -7.75 -1.94
CA THR A 49 -13.95 -8.10 -1.55
C THR A 49 -13.59 -7.49 -0.19
N ARG A 50 -13.10 -8.32 0.71
CA ARG A 50 -12.63 -7.88 2.02
C ARG A 50 -11.33 -7.13 1.87
N ILE A 51 -11.30 -5.87 2.30
CA ILE A 51 -10.13 -4.99 2.33
C ILE A 51 -9.66 -4.85 3.75
N HIS A 52 -8.44 -5.27 4.02
CA HIS A 52 -7.78 -5.23 5.30
C HIS A 52 -7.22 -3.84 5.57
N TYR A 53 -7.36 -3.33 6.81
CA TYR A 53 -6.82 -2.04 7.21
C TYR A 53 -6.27 -2.04 8.63
N PHE A 54 -5.41 -1.06 8.90
CA PHE A 54 -4.97 -0.62 10.22
C PHE A 54 -5.37 0.81 10.45
N ARG A 55 -5.63 1.15 11.72
CA ARG A 55 -5.83 2.53 12.10
C ARG A 55 -5.15 2.86 13.43
N TRP A 56 -4.57 4.05 13.54
CA TRP A 56 -3.89 4.59 14.70
C TRP A 56 -4.45 5.98 15.03
N GLY A 57 -4.31 6.37 16.30
CA GLY A 57 -4.72 7.70 16.78
C GLY A 57 -6.21 7.82 16.99
N ASP A 58 -6.61 9.04 17.33
CA ASP A 58 -7.98 9.40 17.69
C ASP A 58 -8.77 9.81 16.44
N ASN A 59 -9.93 9.23 16.23
CA ASN A 59 -10.79 9.50 15.06
C ASN A 59 -11.40 10.92 15.03
N THR A 60 -11.23 11.70 16.12
CA THR A 60 -11.63 13.11 16.14
C THR A 60 -10.57 14.05 15.57
N LYS A 61 -9.40 13.52 15.18
CA LYS A 61 -8.29 14.28 14.60
C LYS A 61 -8.33 14.30 13.08
N PRO A 62 -7.62 15.25 12.44
CA PRO A 62 -7.48 15.27 10.98
C PRO A 62 -6.95 13.95 10.44
N GLY A 63 -7.46 13.52 9.28
CA GLY A 63 -7.17 12.22 8.71
C GLY A 63 -5.90 12.16 7.87
N ILE A 64 -5.20 11.02 7.93
CA ILE A 64 -4.17 10.62 6.97
C ILE A 64 -4.53 9.22 6.47
N ILE A 65 -4.52 9.01 5.14
CA ILE A 65 -4.62 7.70 4.54
C ILE A 65 -3.31 7.34 3.83
N MET A 66 -2.76 6.15 4.16
CA MET A 66 -1.47 5.69 3.66
C MET A 66 -1.63 4.57 2.63
N LEU A 67 -1.00 4.74 1.46
CA LEU A 67 -1.08 3.84 0.32
C LEU A 67 0.29 3.21 0.04
N HIS A 68 0.37 1.90 0.09
CA HIS A 68 1.63 1.17 -0.10
C HIS A 68 2.01 0.96 -1.57
N GLY A 69 3.25 0.55 -1.82
CA GLY A 69 3.79 0.22 -3.14
C GLY A 69 3.27 -1.11 -3.69
N PHE A 70 3.56 -1.38 -4.97
CA PHE A 70 3.19 -2.64 -5.63
C PHE A 70 3.81 -3.84 -4.91
N LEU A 71 3.01 -4.89 -4.68
CA LEU A 71 3.36 -6.12 -3.95
C LEU A 71 3.77 -5.93 -2.47
N ALA A 72 3.65 -4.70 -1.95
CA ALA A 72 3.84 -4.41 -0.55
C ALA A 72 2.53 -4.63 0.26
N HIS A 73 2.46 -4.11 1.45
CA HIS A 73 1.31 -4.23 2.35
C HIS A 73 1.27 -3.06 3.35
N ALA A 74 0.13 -2.83 3.98
CA ALA A 74 -0.08 -1.73 4.92
C ALA A 74 0.83 -1.78 6.16
N ARG A 75 1.30 -2.97 6.55
CA ARG A 75 2.22 -3.13 7.68
C ARG A 75 3.57 -2.42 7.46
N CYS A 76 3.95 -2.07 6.21
CA CYS A 76 5.14 -1.26 5.97
C CYS A 76 5.04 0.16 6.58
N PHE A 77 3.86 0.59 6.99
CA PHE A 77 3.64 1.84 7.70
C PHE A 77 3.58 1.67 9.23
N ALA A 78 3.56 0.45 9.76
CA ALA A 78 3.39 0.20 11.19
C ALA A 78 4.50 0.80 12.07
N PHE A 79 5.68 1.07 11.50
CA PHE A 79 6.78 1.73 12.19
C PHE A 79 6.87 3.25 11.92
N ILE A 80 5.97 3.81 11.05
CA ILE A 80 5.90 5.25 10.74
C ILE A 80 4.60 5.85 11.27
N ALA A 81 3.46 5.19 11.03
CA ALA A 81 2.14 5.68 11.41
C ALA A 81 2.01 6.08 12.89
N PRO A 82 2.63 5.35 13.85
CA PRO A 82 2.59 5.72 15.26
C PRO A 82 3.12 7.12 15.58
N TYR A 83 4.13 7.60 14.86
CA TYR A 83 4.66 8.97 15.06
C TYR A 83 3.68 10.05 14.63
N LEU A 84 2.77 9.75 13.74
CA LEU A 84 1.73 10.66 13.27
C LEU A 84 0.45 10.57 14.12
N ALA A 85 0.25 9.45 14.81
CA ALA A 85 -0.96 9.17 15.57
C ALA A 85 -1.20 10.12 16.77
N ALA A 86 -0.14 10.81 17.22
CA ALA A 86 -0.27 11.85 18.26
C ALA A 86 -1.14 13.03 17.80
N ASP A 87 -1.10 13.38 16.50
CA ASP A 87 -1.76 14.56 15.95
C ASP A 87 -2.82 14.23 14.89
N TYR A 88 -2.82 13.00 14.37
CA TYR A 88 -3.68 12.57 13.25
C TYR A 88 -4.40 11.25 13.54
N HIS A 89 -5.55 11.09 12.90
CA HIS A 89 -6.19 9.81 12.68
C HIS A 89 -5.57 9.18 11.44
N VAL A 90 -4.73 8.15 11.62
CA VAL A 90 -3.96 7.53 10.53
C VAL A 90 -4.58 6.19 10.15
N VAL A 91 -4.83 6.00 8.88
CA VAL A 91 -5.32 4.72 8.31
C VAL A 91 -4.34 4.25 7.23
N ALA A 92 -4.01 2.96 7.25
CA ALA A 92 -3.31 2.28 6.17
C ALA A 92 -4.09 1.03 5.79
N TYR A 93 -4.19 0.70 4.51
CA TYR A 93 -4.91 -0.50 4.08
C TYR A 93 -4.13 -1.27 3.02
N ASP A 94 -4.44 -2.56 2.91
CA ASP A 94 -3.91 -3.43 1.88
C ASP A 94 -4.78 -3.32 0.62
N PHE A 95 -4.21 -2.98 -0.52
CA PHE A 95 -4.93 -3.09 -1.80
C PHE A 95 -5.40 -4.52 -2.03
N SER A 96 -6.57 -4.72 -2.66
CA SER A 96 -7.04 -6.08 -3.02
C SER A 96 -5.96 -6.84 -3.79
N GLY A 97 -5.83 -8.13 -3.48
CA GLY A 97 -4.78 -9.01 -4.01
C GLY A 97 -3.38 -8.78 -3.41
N MET A 98 -3.22 -7.91 -2.41
CA MET A 98 -1.96 -7.66 -1.70
C MET A 98 -2.19 -7.75 -0.19
N GLY A 99 -1.13 -8.04 0.58
CA GLY A 99 -1.20 -8.15 2.03
C GLY A 99 -2.24 -9.17 2.50
N ASP A 100 -3.08 -8.75 3.42
CA ASP A 100 -4.15 -9.57 4.02
C ASP A 100 -5.53 -9.30 3.40
N SER A 101 -5.61 -8.47 2.34
CA SER A 101 -6.84 -8.22 1.57
C SER A 101 -7.19 -9.37 0.64
N GLY A 102 -8.48 -9.50 0.33
CA GLY A 102 -9.02 -10.47 -0.61
C GLY A 102 -8.53 -10.26 -2.05
N ALA A 103 -8.54 -11.34 -2.83
CA ALA A 103 -8.23 -11.29 -4.26
C ALA A 103 -9.46 -10.96 -5.11
N ARG A 104 -9.22 -10.44 -6.33
CA ARG A 104 -10.22 -10.16 -7.37
C ARG A 104 -9.85 -10.86 -8.67
N GLU A 105 -10.75 -10.92 -9.61
CA GLU A 105 -10.45 -11.43 -10.96
C GLU A 105 -9.54 -10.46 -11.73
N THR A 106 -9.74 -9.15 -11.53
CA THR A 106 -8.95 -8.08 -12.16
C THR A 106 -8.71 -6.94 -11.18
N TYR A 107 -7.71 -6.11 -11.45
CA TYR A 107 -7.27 -5.04 -10.58
C TYR A 107 -7.15 -3.69 -11.32
N PRO A 108 -8.23 -3.18 -11.94
CA PRO A 108 -8.20 -1.90 -12.64
C PRO A 108 -7.98 -0.73 -11.67
N LEU A 109 -7.43 0.38 -12.17
CA LEU A 109 -7.16 1.58 -11.36
C LEU A 109 -8.44 2.13 -10.73
N ALA A 110 -9.56 2.06 -11.43
CA ALA A 110 -10.85 2.51 -10.92
C ALA A 110 -11.26 1.76 -9.63
N ILE A 111 -11.04 0.44 -9.56
CA ILE A 111 -11.33 -0.32 -8.33
C ILE A 111 -10.39 0.07 -7.19
N ARG A 112 -9.13 0.45 -7.50
CA ARG A 112 -8.19 0.96 -6.50
C ARG A 112 -8.65 2.29 -5.90
N VAL A 113 -9.19 3.17 -6.74
CA VAL A 113 -9.79 4.44 -6.30
C VAL A 113 -11.01 4.17 -5.44
N GLU A 114 -11.88 3.25 -5.84
CA GLU A 114 -13.05 2.84 -5.05
C GLU A 114 -12.65 2.25 -3.68
N GLU A 115 -11.63 1.40 -3.63
CA GLU A 115 -11.06 0.88 -2.38
C GLU A 115 -10.60 2.02 -1.46
N LEU A 116 -9.86 3.00 -1.99
CA LEU A 116 -9.41 4.17 -1.25
C LEU A 116 -10.56 4.98 -0.66
N LEU A 117 -11.56 5.31 -1.48
CA LEU A 117 -12.73 6.09 -1.07
C LEU A 117 -13.55 5.34 0.00
N SER A 118 -13.78 4.04 -0.20
CA SER A 118 -14.54 3.20 0.71
C SER A 118 -13.81 3.04 2.05
N VAL A 119 -12.48 2.89 2.04
CA VAL A 119 -11.69 2.85 3.28
C VAL A 119 -11.78 4.18 4.01
N ALA A 120 -11.59 5.30 3.31
CA ALA A 120 -11.68 6.63 3.92
C ALA A 120 -13.05 6.89 4.58
N GLU A 121 -14.15 6.50 3.90
CA GLU A 121 -15.51 6.64 4.42
C GLU A 121 -15.76 5.74 5.63
N GLN A 122 -15.47 4.43 5.50
CA GLN A 122 -15.86 3.44 6.51
C GLN A 122 -14.97 3.47 7.75
N THR A 123 -13.77 4.03 7.67
CA THR A 123 -12.89 4.25 8.83
C THR A 123 -13.08 5.60 9.50
N GLY A 124 -14.00 6.44 9.00
CA GLY A 124 -14.32 7.75 9.59
C GLY A 124 -13.33 8.86 9.25
N LEU A 125 -12.43 8.67 8.26
CA LEU A 125 -11.49 9.72 7.86
C LEU A 125 -12.19 10.97 7.29
N ASN A 126 -13.41 10.81 6.76
CA ASN A 126 -14.20 11.89 6.18
C ASN A 126 -15.08 12.61 7.21
N ASP A 127 -15.14 12.14 8.46
CA ASP A 127 -16.00 12.69 9.51
C ASP A 127 -15.45 13.98 10.09
N HIS A 128 -14.14 14.24 9.93
CA HIS A 128 -13.51 15.47 10.38
C HIS A 128 -13.77 16.62 9.38
N GLU A 129 -13.84 17.87 9.90
CA GLU A 129 -14.05 19.05 9.06
C GLU A 129 -12.93 19.21 8.01
N GLN A 130 -11.68 18.97 8.42
CA GLN A 130 -10.54 18.95 7.51
C GLN A 130 -10.48 17.60 6.79
N LYS A 131 -10.52 17.61 5.46
CA LYS A 131 -10.41 16.42 4.62
C LYS A 131 -9.04 15.73 4.79
N PRO A 132 -8.98 14.39 4.68
CA PRO A 132 -7.75 13.64 4.88
C PRO A 132 -6.67 13.99 3.84
N ILE A 133 -5.42 13.77 4.24
CA ILE A 133 -4.24 13.83 3.37
C ILE A 133 -3.90 12.41 2.92
N ILE A 134 -3.63 12.25 1.63
CA ILE A 134 -3.07 11.00 1.09
C ILE A 134 -1.55 11.02 1.27
N VAL A 135 -0.99 9.97 1.88
CA VAL A 135 0.45 9.69 1.89
C VAL A 135 0.68 8.41 1.11
N ALA A 136 1.34 8.50 -0.03
CA ALA A 136 1.39 7.42 -0.99
C ALA A 136 2.82 7.06 -1.38
N HIS A 137 3.18 5.78 -1.29
CA HIS A 137 4.48 5.27 -1.71
C HIS A 137 4.37 4.58 -3.06
N SER A 138 5.26 4.92 -4.00
CA SER A 138 5.41 4.22 -5.28
C SER A 138 4.06 4.00 -6.00
N TYR A 139 3.64 2.76 -6.24
CA TYR A 139 2.35 2.42 -6.87
C TYR A 139 1.15 3.12 -6.23
N GLY A 140 1.14 3.27 -4.90
CA GLY A 140 0.09 4.02 -4.21
C GLY A 140 -0.03 5.47 -4.69
N GLY A 141 1.06 6.06 -5.18
CA GLY A 141 1.05 7.41 -5.78
C GLY A 141 0.23 7.49 -7.05
N HIS A 142 0.22 6.45 -7.90
CA HIS A 142 -0.66 6.40 -9.08
C HIS A 142 -2.14 6.37 -8.67
N VAL A 143 -2.46 5.56 -7.65
CA VAL A 143 -3.82 5.46 -7.10
C VAL A 143 -4.26 6.79 -6.47
N GLY A 144 -3.41 7.37 -5.62
CA GLY A 144 -3.70 8.63 -4.94
C GLY A 144 -3.89 9.80 -5.92
N LEU A 145 -3.07 9.88 -6.97
CA LEU A 145 -3.23 10.89 -8.02
C LEU A 145 -4.51 10.70 -8.83
N ALA A 146 -4.89 9.44 -9.12
CA ALA A 146 -6.15 9.16 -9.80
C ALA A 146 -7.34 9.55 -8.92
N ALA A 147 -7.30 9.24 -7.63
CA ALA A 147 -8.36 9.59 -6.70
C ALA A 147 -8.54 11.12 -6.57
N ILE A 148 -7.43 11.88 -6.47
CA ILE A 148 -7.53 13.34 -6.40
C ILE A 148 -7.99 13.94 -7.73
N ASP A 149 -7.58 13.40 -8.87
CA ASP A 149 -8.03 13.88 -10.19
C ASP A 149 -9.54 13.75 -10.38
N GLU A 150 -10.14 12.69 -9.82
CA GLU A 150 -11.57 12.38 -9.96
C GLU A 150 -12.42 12.85 -8.78
N HIS A 151 -11.82 12.99 -7.57
CA HIS A 151 -12.50 13.26 -6.30
C HIS A 151 -11.74 14.26 -5.43
N ALA A 152 -11.29 15.38 -6.02
CA ALA A 152 -10.46 16.39 -5.34
C ALA A 152 -11.09 16.92 -4.05
N GLU A 153 -12.42 17.02 -4.00
CA GLU A 153 -13.17 17.52 -2.86
C GLU A 153 -13.12 16.61 -1.63
N GLN A 154 -12.68 15.38 -1.77
CA GLN A 154 -12.58 14.41 -0.67
C GLN A 154 -11.23 14.45 0.05
N PHE A 155 -10.22 15.14 -0.51
CA PHE A 155 -8.87 15.16 0.03
C PHE A 155 -8.30 16.56 0.16
N SER A 156 -7.52 16.83 1.20
CA SER A 156 -6.81 18.10 1.40
C SER A 156 -5.53 18.21 0.57
N GLY A 157 -5.01 17.10 0.08
CA GLY A 157 -3.80 17.03 -0.73
C GLY A 157 -3.14 15.65 -0.72
N ILE A 158 -1.98 15.55 -1.37
CA ILE A 158 -1.21 14.30 -1.47
C ILE A 158 0.28 14.53 -1.23
N ILE A 159 0.89 13.64 -0.47
CA ILE A 159 2.34 13.48 -0.34
C ILE A 159 2.73 12.19 -1.07
N ILE A 160 3.55 12.32 -2.09
CA ILE A 160 4.01 11.21 -2.93
C ILE A 160 5.45 10.86 -2.54
N CYS A 161 5.66 9.63 -2.10
CA CYS A 161 6.96 9.13 -1.70
C CYS A 161 7.51 8.18 -2.78
N ASP A 162 8.62 8.55 -3.38
CA ASP A 162 9.43 7.73 -4.29
C ASP A 162 8.63 7.06 -5.42
N LEU A 163 7.85 7.85 -6.14
CA LEU A 163 7.08 7.41 -7.30
C LEU A 163 7.91 7.61 -8.58
N MET A 164 8.06 6.56 -9.37
CA MET A 164 8.64 6.67 -10.70
C MET A 164 7.66 7.44 -11.62
N ILE A 165 8.09 8.63 -12.04
CA ILE A 165 7.36 9.48 -12.97
C ILE A 165 8.25 9.66 -14.21
N LEU A 166 7.93 8.96 -15.29
CA LEU A 166 8.68 9.05 -16.53
C LEU A 166 7.96 9.96 -17.52
N ARG A 167 8.72 10.78 -18.23
CA ARG A 167 8.18 11.58 -19.33
C ARG A 167 7.54 10.67 -20.39
N PRO A 168 6.42 11.05 -21.01
CA PRO A 168 5.78 10.24 -22.06
C PRO A 168 6.72 9.82 -23.19
N SER A 169 7.66 10.68 -23.58
CA SER A 169 8.67 10.40 -24.60
C SER A 169 9.57 9.20 -24.26
N VAL A 170 9.82 8.95 -22.97
CA VAL A 170 10.64 7.79 -22.55
C VAL A 170 9.97 6.46 -22.93
N PHE A 171 8.64 6.40 -22.86
CA PHE A 171 7.90 5.19 -23.30
C PHE A 171 7.87 5.01 -24.81
N GLU A 172 8.00 6.10 -25.58
CA GLU A 172 8.15 6.04 -27.03
C GLU A 172 9.55 5.55 -27.43
N GLU A 173 10.59 6.03 -26.71
CA GLU A 173 11.99 5.64 -26.92
C GLU A 173 12.30 4.25 -26.38
N LYS A 174 11.66 3.83 -25.28
CA LYS A 174 11.88 2.57 -24.57
C LYS A 174 10.54 1.83 -24.35
N PRO A 175 9.94 1.25 -25.40
CA PRO A 175 8.64 0.60 -25.31
C PRO A 175 8.60 -0.57 -24.30
N GLU A 176 9.74 -1.16 -23.99
CA GLU A 176 9.90 -2.22 -23.00
C GLU A 176 9.53 -1.75 -21.58
N LEU A 177 9.69 -0.46 -21.26
CA LEU A 177 9.32 0.11 -19.97
C LEU A 177 7.80 0.16 -19.77
N SER A 178 7.04 0.08 -20.85
CA SER A 178 5.59 -0.05 -20.79
C SER A 178 5.13 -1.45 -20.37
N LYS A 179 6.06 -2.41 -20.27
CA LYS A 179 5.78 -3.79 -19.84
C LYS A 179 6.16 -3.91 -18.37
N LEU A 180 5.18 -4.22 -17.50
CA LEU A 180 5.49 -4.54 -16.12
C LEU A 180 6.40 -5.78 -16.04
N PRO A 181 7.41 -5.78 -15.15
CA PRO A 181 8.23 -6.96 -14.93
C PRO A 181 7.34 -8.16 -14.58
N GLY A 182 7.47 -9.24 -15.33
CA GLY A 182 6.77 -10.48 -15.05
C GLY A 182 5.48 -10.73 -15.82
N GLN A 183 5.08 -9.86 -16.74
CA GLN A 183 3.99 -10.17 -17.66
C GLN A 183 4.36 -11.35 -18.55
N GLN A 184 3.77 -12.48 -18.26
CA GLN A 184 3.70 -13.65 -19.14
C GLN A 184 2.25 -14.07 -19.27
N ALA A 185 1.80 -14.33 -20.49
CA ALA A 185 0.51 -14.92 -20.73
C ALA A 185 0.41 -16.28 -20.01
N GLY A 186 -0.52 -16.42 -19.08
CA GLY A 186 -0.79 -17.66 -18.35
C GLY A 186 -1.11 -17.42 -16.87
N LYS A 187 -1.88 -18.33 -16.29
CA LYS A 187 -2.18 -18.30 -14.85
C LYS A 187 -0.89 -18.62 -14.08
N ARG A 188 -0.25 -17.60 -13.50
CA ARG A 188 0.82 -17.81 -12.53
C ARG A 188 0.24 -18.38 -11.25
N GLN A 189 1.04 -19.17 -10.55
CA GLN A 189 0.78 -19.59 -9.19
C GLN A 189 1.96 -19.18 -8.33
N ASN A 190 1.68 -18.73 -7.11
CA ASN A 190 2.73 -18.48 -6.16
C ASN A 190 3.40 -19.80 -5.77
N ARG A 191 4.72 -19.77 -5.71
CA ARG A 191 5.51 -20.92 -5.27
C ARG A 191 5.26 -21.20 -3.80
N ILE A 192 5.15 -22.47 -3.44
CA ILE A 192 5.15 -22.95 -2.07
C ILE A 192 6.57 -23.31 -1.67
N TYR A 193 7.03 -22.77 -0.57
CA TYR A 193 8.34 -23.02 0.02
C TYR A 193 8.19 -23.93 1.23
N PRO A 194 9.15 -24.85 1.50
CA PRO A 194 9.01 -25.84 2.54
C PRO A 194 8.96 -25.25 3.97
N ASN A 195 9.51 -24.06 4.16
CA ASN A 195 9.53 -23.35 5.44
C ASN A 195 9.73 -21.83 5.22
N TYR A 196 9.55 -21.07 6.30
CA TYR A 196 9.73 -19.61 6.29
C TYR A 196 11.13 -19.20 5.81
N ALA A 197 12.20 -19.87 6.28
CA ALA A 197 13.58 -19.49 5.92
C ALA A 197 13.82 -19.59 4.41
N ALA A 198 13.31 -20.66 3.76
CA ALA A 198 13.39 -20.82 2.31
C ALA A 198 12.57 -19.77 1.54
N ALA A 199 11.43 -19.37 2.08
CA ALA A 199 10.62 -18.29 1.50
C ALA A 199 11.30 -16.92 1.66
N LYS A 200 11.80 -16.60 2.88
CA LYS A 200 12.50 -15.35 3.19
C LYS A 200 13.72 -15.10 2.30
N GLN A 201 14.48 -16.15 1.96
CA GLN A 201 15.62 -16.03 1.04
C GLN A 201 15.25 -15.53 -0.36
N ARG A 202 13.96 -15.54 -0.71
CA ARG A 202 13.45 -15.02 -1.99
C ARG A 202 12.89 -13.61 -1.88
N PHE A 203 12.79 -13.07 -0.67
CA PHE A 203 12.38 -11.68 -0.47
C PHE A 203 13.54 -10.76 -0.87
N VAL A 204 13.26 -9.85 -1.77
CA VAL A 204 14.21 -8.86 -2.28
C VAL A 204 13.51 -7.52 -2.38
N LEU A 205 14.26 -6.45 -2.15
CA LEU A 205 13.76 -5.11 -2.42
C LEU A 205 13.78 -4.85 -3.94
N SER A 206 12.80 -4.15 -4.44
CA SER A 206 12.71 -3.78 -5.86
C SER A 206 12.37 -2.29 -5.98
N PRO A 207 13.25 -1.47 -6.59
CA PRO A 207 14.56 -1.83 -7.16
C PRO A 207 15.54 -2.38 -6.13
N PRO A 208 16.55 -3.16 -6.56
CA PRO A 208 17.59 -3.67 -5.66
C PRO A 208 18.35 -2.54 -4.99
N GLN A 209 18.51 -2.63 -3.67
CA GLN A 209 19.22 -1.64 -2.87
C GLN A 209 19.88 -2.29 -1.65
N ALA A 210 20.83 -1.60 -1.04
CA ALA A 210 21.45 -2.04 0.20
C ALA A 210 20.43 -2.10 1.34
N VAL A 211 20.56 -3.11 2.20
CA VAL A 211 19.73 -3.27 3.39
C VAL A 211 20.53 -2.74 4.59
N GLU A 212 20.33 -1.49 4.93
CA GLU A 212 20.97 -0.87 6.09
C GLU A 212 20.30 -1.23 7.41
N GLN A 213 18.98 -1.39 7.39
CA GLN A 213 18.14 -1.73 8.53
C GLN A 213 17.62 -3.16 8.39
N SER A 214 18.42 -4.15 8.81
CA SER A 214 18.08 -5.57 8.66
C SER A 214 16.79 -5.95 9.37
N GLU A 215 16.49 -5.31 10.50
CA GLU A 215 15.27 -5.56 11.27
C GLU A 215 13.99 -5.14 10.49
N LEU A 216 14.02 -4.02 9.76
CA LEU A 216 12.91 -3.61 8.91
C LEU A 216 12.73 -4.55 7.72
N PHE A 217 13.85 -4.98 7.13
CA PHE A 217 13.82 -5.98 6.06
C PHE A 217 13.20 -7.28 6.53
N ASP A 218 13.60 -7.76 7.72
CA ASP A 218 13.08 -8.98 8.32
C ASP A 218 11.59 -8.85 8.64
N PHE A 219 11.18 -7.73 9.20
CA PHE A 219 9.78 -7.42 9.48
C PHE A 219 8.94 -7.42 8.19
N MET A 220 9.40 -6.72 7.15
CA MET A 220 8.67 -6.67 5.87
C MET A 220 8.62 -8.04 5.19
N ALA A 221 9.73 -8.80 5.21
CA ALA A 221 9.77 -10.14 4.64
C ALA A 221 8.76 -11.08 5.33
N PHE A 222 8.70 -11.04 6.67
CA PHE A 222 7.79 -11.87 7.44
C PHE A 222 6.34 -11.59 7.08
N HIS A 223 5.95 -10.30 7.07
CA HIS A 223 4.59 -9.90 6.80
C HIS A 223 4.18 -9.97 5.32
N SER A 224 5.12 -10.14 4.39
CA SER A 224 4.87 -10.42 2.97
C SER A 224 4.56 -11.90 2.69
N LEU A 225 4.76 -12.77 3.67
CA LEU A 225 4.62 -14.22 3.56
C LEU A 225 3.46 -14.71 4.44
N LYS A 226 2.88 -15.85 4.06
CA LYS A 226 1.85 -16.56 4.83
C LYS A 226 2.13 -18.05 4.85
N GLU A 227 1.79 -18.67 5.96
CA GLU A 227 1.72 -20.11 6.05
C GLU A 227 0.49 -20.62 5.29
N ILE A 228 0.69 -21.68 4.52
CA ILE A 228 -0.37 -22.39 3.81
C ILE A 228 -0.18 -23.88 4.00
N GLY A 229 -1.21 -24.69 3.71
CA GLY A 229 -1.11 -26.15 3.85
C GLY A 229 0.10 -26.70 3.09
N GLY A 230 1.12 -27.16 3.83
CA GLY A 230 2.35 -27.73 3.29
C GLY A 230 3.53 -26.79 3.14
N GLY A 231 3.46 -25.55 3.63
CA GLY A 231 4.62 -24.64 3.62
C GLY A 231 4.26 -23.16 3.68
N TRP A 232 5.10 -22.34 3.07
CA TRP A 232 4.99 -20.87 3.05
C TRP A 232 4.87 -20.33 1.64
N SER A 233 4.11 -19.26 1.46
CA SER A 233 3.92 -18.59 0.17
C SER A 233 3.77 -17.09 0.33
N TRP A 234 3.78 -16.37 -0.80
CA TRP A 234 3.54 -14.94 -0.84
C TRP A 234 2.08 -14.60 -0.52
N LYS A 235 1.86 -13.47 0.14
CA LYS A 235 0.51 -12.94 0.39
C LYS A 235 -0.13 -12.31 -0.85
N PHE A 236 0.65 -11.88 -1.84
CA PHE A 236 0.07 -11.27 -3.03
C PHE A 236 -0.58 -12.30 -3.96
N ASP A 237 -1.61 -11.88 -4.67
CA ASP A 237 -2.25 -12.66 -5.74
C ASP A 237 -1.39 -12.61 -7.01
N PRO A 238 -1.00 -13.77 -7.58
CA PRO A 238 -0.29 -13.81 -8.85
C PRO A 238 -1.10 -13.23 -10.03
N GLY A 239 -2.42 -13.10 -9.91
CA GLY A 239 -3.30 -12.42 -10.86
C GLY A 239 -2.94 -10.95 -11.10
N LEU A 240 -2.26 -10.30 -10.14
CA LEU A 240 -1.74 -8.94 -10.29
C LEU A 240 -0.78 -8.77 -11.48
N PHE A 241 -0.12 -9.85 -11.91
CA PHE A 241 0.76 -9.84 -13.08
C PHE A 241 0.03 -10.10 -14.40
N ASN A 242 -1.25 -10.48 -14.36
CA ASN A 242 -2.08 -10.70 -15.54
C ASN A 242 -2.72 -9.42 -16.06
N ILE A 243 -2.30 -8.24 -15.57
CA ILE A 243 -2.80 -6.95 -16.01
C ILE A 243 -2.59 -6.85 -17.52
N GLU A 244 -3.68 -6.92 -18.28
CA GLU A 244 -3.65 -6.52 -19.67
C GLU A 244 -3.35 -5.02 -19.71
N LEU A 245 -2.12 -4.68 -20.06
CA LEU A 245 -1.67 -3.29 -20.23
C LEU A 245 -2.51 -2.51 -21.26
N GLY A 246 -3.44 -3.19 -21.93
CA GLY A 246 -4.33 -2.59 -22.92
C GLY A 246 -5.47 -1.77 -22.31
N SER A 247 -6.00 -2.16 -21.15
CA SER A 247 -7.21 -1.56 -20.58
C SER A 247 -6.97 -0.55 -19.47
N ASP A 248 -5.82 -0.60 -18.78
CA ASP A 248 -5.54 0.28 -17.65
C ASP A 248 -4.10 0.83 -17.67
N ARG A 249 -3.82 1.67 -18.65
CA ARG A 249 -2.57 2.45 -18.73
C ARG A 249 -2.62 3.71 -17.86
N GLY A 250 -3.40 3.71 -16.79
CA GLY A 250 -3.57 4.87 -15.91
C GLY A 250 -2.25 5.49 -15.46
N TYR A 251 -1.23 4.65 -15.20
CA TYR A 251 0.10 5.10 -14.84
C TYR A 251 0.82 5.91 -15.94
N LEU A 252 0.52 5.71 -17.23
CA LEU A 252 1.09 6.52 -18.32
C LEU A 252 0.59 7.97 -18.29
N HIS A 253 -0.52 8.22 -17.62
CA HIS A 253 -1.06 9.57 -17.42
C HIS A 253 -0.55 10.24 -16.14
N THR A 254 0.21 9.53 -15.30
CA THR A 254 0.73 10.05 -14.04
C THR A 254 1.53 11.35 -14.20
N PRO A 255 2.46 11.48 -15.17
CA PRO A 255 3.19 12.73 -15.36
C PRO A 255 2.26 13.92 -15.59
N ARG A 256 1.23 13.73 -16.41
CA ARG A 256 0.22 14.77 -16.65
C ARG A 256 -0.58 15.06 -15.37
N LYS A 257 -1.03 14.04 -14.65
CA LYS A 257 -1.79 14.21 -13.40
C LYS A 257 -0.99 14.95 -12.34
N VAL A 258 0.29 14.66 -12.19
CA VAL A 258 1.17 15.40 -11.26
C VAL A 258 1.19 16.90 -11.57
N ILE A 259 1.15 17.27 -12.85
CA ILE A 259 1.15 18.68 -13.27
C ILE A 259 -0.24 19.30 -13.15
N THR A 260 -1.27 18.62 -13.64
CA THR A 260 -2.62 19.19 -13.86
C THR A 260 -3.55 19.15 -12.64
N VAL A 261 -3.35 18.23 -11.70
CA VAL A 261 -4.16 18.18 -10.48
C VAL A 261 -3.94 19.45 -9.65
N GLU A 262 -4.99 20.20 -9.36
CA GLU A 262 -4.90 21.49 -8.64
C GLU A 262 -4.72 21.37 -7.12
N SER A 263 -4.91 20.18 -6.55
CA SER A 263 -4.75 19.94 -5.11
C SER A 263 -3.31 20.18 -4.62
N ARG A 264 -3.14 20.42 -3.31
CA ARG A 264 -1.82 20.53 -2.69
C ARG A 264 -1.04 19.24 -2.89
N LYS A 265 0.20 19.37 -3.35
CA LYS A 265 1.08 18.24 -3.63
C LYS A 265 2.45 18.44 -3.02
N ALA A 266 3.02 17.36 -2.47
CA ALA A 266 4.43 17.29 -2.11
C ALA A 266 5.01 15.99 -2.68
N ILE A 267 6.27 16.04 -3.12
CA ILE A 267 7.02 14.87 -3.58
C ILE A 267 8.23 14.71 -2.67
N ILE A 268 8.41 13.52 -2.14
CA ILE A 268 9.55 13.12 -1.31
C ILE A 268 10.22 11.95 -2.02
N TYR A 269 11.53 12.03 -2.20
CA TYR A 269 12.31 10.95 -2.79
C TYR A 269 13.66 10.81 -2.09
N GLY A 270 14.22 9.60 -2.10
CA GLY A 270 15.56 9.35 -1.61
C GLY A 270 16.60 9.99 -2.53
N GLN A 271 17.65 10.60 -1.96
CA GLN A 271 18.74 11.21 -2.75
C GLN A 271 19.42 10.19 -3.68
N GLU A 272 19.41 8.92 -3.29
CA GLU A 272 19.98 7.80 -4.06
C GLU A 272 18.89 6.95 -4.75
N SER A 273 17.66 7.46 -4.85
CA SER A 273 16.57 6.74 -5.52
C SER A 273 16.89 6.52 -6.99
N THR A 274 16.81 5.26 -7.41
CA THR A 274 16.96 4.89 -8.84
C THR A 274 15.68 5.14 -9.64
N LEU A 275 14.59 5.54 -8.97
CA LEU A 275 13.31 5.86 -9.60
C LEU A 275 13.25 7.32 -10.08
N PHE A 276 14.12 8.18 -9.54
CA PHE A 276 14.29 9.56 -9.95
C PHE A 276 15.59 9.70 -10.72
N THR A 277 15.48 9.94 -12.01
CA THR A 277 16.59 10.10 -12.94
C THR A 277 16.41 11.40 -13.73
N ASP A 278 17.39 11.76 -14.55
CA ASP A 278 17.27 12.91 -15.46
C ASP A 278 16.09 12.77 -16.44
N ASP A 279 15.54 11.56 -16.59
CA ASP A 279 14.35 11.24 -17.39
C ASP A 279 13.03 11.42 -16.64
N SER A 280 13.06 11.80 -15.33
CA SER A 280 11.86 11.96 -14.48
C SER A 280 11.25 13.36 -14.61
#